data_c685168a71d2405c216581bf547a5b6e
#
_entry.id   c685168a71d2405c216581bf547a5b6e
#
_cell.length_a   1.000
_cell.length_b   1.000
_cell.length_c   1.000
_cell.angle_alpha   90.00
_cell.angle_beta   90.00
_cell.angle_gamma   90.00
#
_symmetry.space_group_name_H-M   'P 1'
#
loop_
_entity.id
_entity.type
_entity.pdbx_description
1 polymer ?
#
loop_
_entity_poly.entity_id
_entity_poly.type
_entity_poly.pdbx_seq_one_letter_code
_entity_poly.pdbx_strand_id
1 'polypeptide(L)'
;ARSIREDFSTFLKLKNPLQRGENTFSTRCNAVHTSRITWEMDGIFMVLTRTKRILLAAALILAATTTAVAALQHEQMALSEKLIRLHVVANSDSEEDQAIKLQVRDAVLAVTQPLLEDAEEPKAALLAALPEIEQAAEDCLRTLGDSHSVTVTLAKEQFPTRVYDSFALPAGQYLALRVTIGAGAGHNWWCVVFPTICFTATAKEVESAAVSGGFTESEVRLITEEGSYQLKFKAMEWVEWLQQWLFS
;
A
#
# COMPACT_ATOMS: atom_id res chain seq x y z
N ALA A 1 12.90 43.26 34.99
CA ALA A 1 14.06 44.06 34.67
C ALA A 1 14.02 44.31 33.19
N ARG A 2 13.54 45.40 32.72
CA ARG A 2 14.08 46.74 32.50
C ARG A 2 15.33 46.74 31.64
N SER A 3 15.18 47.51 30.55
CA SER A 3 16.23 48.18 29.76
C SER A 3 16.86 47.32 28.63
N ILE A 4 16.44 47.57 27.40
CA ILE A 4 17.19 48.23 26.33
C ILE A 4 16.16 48.48 25.21
N ARG A 5 15.57 49.63 25.27
CA ARG A 5 14.79 50.24 24.18
C ARG A 5 15.07 51.72 24.28
N GLU A 6 16.18 52.14 23.67
CA GLU A 6 16.57 53.54 23.38
C GLU A 6 17.96 53.44 22.75
N ASP A 7 18.03 53.59 21.41
CA ASP A 7 19.16 54.17 20.68
C ASP A 7 19.01 53.92 19.18
N PHE A 8 17.92 54.41 18.60
CA PHE A 8 17.85 54.45 17.10
C PHE A 8 17.18 55.75 16.59
N SER A 9 17.15 56.81 17.42
CA SER A 9 16.53 58.08 17.01
C SER A 9 17.48 59.29 16.90
N THR A 10 18.79 59.07 16.91
CA THR A 10 19.74 60.20 16.97
C THR A 10 20.68 60.32 15.72
N PHE A 11 20.37 59.65 14.60
CA PHE A 11 21.26 59.78 13.41
C PHE A 11 20.65 60.49 12.19
N LEU A 12 19.58 61.22 12.38
CA LEU A 12 18.93 62.00 11.31
C LEU A 12 18.78 63.48 11.65
N LYS A 13 19.87 64.20 11.91
CA LYS A 13 19.92 65.66 11.84
C LYS A 13 21.36 66.06 11.75
N LEU A 14 21.84 66.38 10.55
CA LEU A 14 22.78 67.47 10.29
C LEU A 14 23.00 67.71 8.78
N LYS A 15 22.34 68.77 8.38
CA LYS A 15 22.81 69.80 7.44
C LYS A 15 22.96 69.54 5.93
N ASN A 16 22.01 70.13 5.22
CA ASN A 16 22.27 70.95 4.01
C ASN A 16 23.07 72.22 4.39
N PRO A 17 23.78 72.93 3.49
CA PRO A 17 23.27 73.40 2.21
C PRO A 17 24.34 73.68 1.05
N LEU A 18 23.79 74.05 -0.14
CA LEU A 18 24.40 74.87 -1.19
C LEU A 18 25.27 74.12 -2.23
N GLN A 19 25.13 74.21 -3.51
CA GLN A 19 24.74 75.19 -4.50
C GLN A 19 24.72 74.56 -5.90
N ARG A 20 23.73 74.90 -6.69
CA ARG A 20 23.76 75.42 -8.07
C ARG A 20 24.79 74.88 -9.08
N GLY A 21 24.27 74.26 -10.15
CA GLY A 21 25.03 73.98 -11.38
C GLY A 21 24.18 73.20 -12.38
N GLU A 22 23.59 73.93 -13.31
CA GLU A 22 22.94 73.38 -14.50
C GLU A 22 23.84 72.43 -15.26
N ASN A 23 23.32 71.25 -15.62
CA ASN A 23 23.55 70.72 -16.97
C ASN A 23 22.58 69.60 -17.28
N THR A 24 21.72 69.87 -18.20
CA THR A 24 20.94 68.91 -18.98
C THR A 24 21.87 67.92 -19.66
N PHE A 25 21.85 66.64 -19.24
CA PHE A 25 22.19 65.56 -20.15
C PHE A 25 21.33 64.34 -19.87
N SER A 26 20.60 63.97 -20.86
CA SER A 26 19.91 62.80 -21.13
C SER A 26 20.49 61.54 -20.44
N THR A 27 19.73 60.89 -19.54
CA THR A 27 19.83 59.45 -19.30
C THR A 27 18.44 58.81 -19.30
N ARG A 28 17.91 58.75 -20.51
CA ARG A 28 16.99 57.70 -20.88
C ARG A 28 17.85 56.49 -21.09
N CYS A 29 17.88 55.57 -20.15
CA CYS A 29 18.11 54.13 -20.39
C CYS A 29 18.12 53.39 -19.08
N ASN A 30 17.37 52.32 -19.03
CA ASN A 30 17.37 51.20 -18.08
C ASN A 30 16.26 51.12 -17.03
N ALA A 31 15.02 51.30 -17.47
CA ALA A 31 13.86 50.75 -16.76
C ALA A 31 13.00 49.88 -17.72
N VAL A 32 13.63 49.05 -18.54
CA VAL A 32 12.92 48.24 -19.57
C VAL A 32 13.33 46.76 -19.50
N HIS A 33 13.89 46.23 -18.45
CA HIS A 33 14.27 44.82 -18.51
C HIS A 33 13.76 43.90 -17.39
N THR A 34 12.98 44.38 -16.43
CA THR A 34 12.40 43.51 -15.41
C THR A 34 10.89 43.28 -15.53
N SER A 35 10.22 44.05 -16.42
CA SER A 35 8.77 43.91 -16.61
C SER A 35 8.38 42.95 -17.76
N ARG A 36 9.33 42.37 -18.47
CA ARG A 36 9.02 41.53 -19.64
C ARG A 36 8.85 40.04 -19.32
N ILE A 37 9.34 39.56 -18.18
CA ILE A 37 9.27 38.12 -17.83
C ILE A 37 7.95 37.78 -17.16
N THR A 38 7.34 38.68 -16.41
CA THR A 38 6.05 38.44 -15.74
C THR A 38 4.86 38.49 -16.69
N TRP A 39 4.95 39.22 -17.80
CA TRP A 39 3.84 39.36 -18.77
C TRP A 39 3.72 38.19 -19.76
N GLU A 40 4.78 37.39 -19.94
CA GLU A 40 4.71 36.25 -20.87
C GLU A 40 3.99 35.05 -20.26
N MET A 41 4.07 34.83 -18.95
CA MET A 41 3.34 33.76 -18.31
C MET A 41 1.84 34.02 -18.18
N ASP A 42 1.46 35.28 -17.92
CA ASP A 42 0.04 35.70 -17.88
C ASP A 42 -0.59 35.72 -19.29
N GLY A 43 0.19 36.00 -20.33
CA GLY A 43 -0.27 36.05 -21.73
C GLY A 43 -0.63 34.66 -22.28
N ILE A 44 0.06 33.59 -21.90
CA ILE A 44 -0.24 32.22 -22.34
C ILE A 44 -1.54 31.73 -21.71
N PHE A 45 -1.84 32.14 -20.48
CA PHE A 45 -3.08 31.73 -19.79
C PHE A 45 -4.31 32.48 -20.30
N MET A 46 -4.14 33.69 -20.87
CA MET A 46 -5.23 34.55 -21.36
C MET A 46 -5.70 34.19 -22.78
N VAL A 47 -4.86 33.54 -23.59
CA VAL A 47 -5.17 33.17 -24.99
C VAL A 47 -5.87 31.81 -25.13
N LEU A 48 -5.90 30.97 -24.07
CA LEU A 48 -6.63 29.71 -24.17
C LEU A 48 -8.14 29.95 -24.14
N THR A 49 -8.83 29.55 -25.20
CA THR A 49 -10.30 29.51 -25.23
C THR A 49 -10.83 28.68 -24.05
N ARG A 50 -12.04 28.97 -23.58
CA ARG A 50 -12.67 28.27 -22.45
C ARG A 50 -12.57 26.73 -22.57
N THR A 51 -12.74 26.20 -23.77
CA THR A 51 -12.60 24.77 -24.11
C THR A 51 -11.19 24.23 -23.87
N LYS A 52 -10.16 24.97 -24.28
CA LYS A 52 -8.75 24.55 -24.09
C LYS A 52 -8.36 24.54 -22.61
N ARG A 53 -8.88 25.48 -21.79
CA ARG A 53 -8.67 25.48 -20.33
C ARG A 53 -9.33 24.28 -19.66
N ILE A 54 -10.56 23.92 -20.08
CA ILE A 54 -11.27 22.74 -19.58
C ILE A 54 -10.50 21.47 -19.96
N LEU A 55 -10.04 21.35 -21.20
CA LEU A 55 -9.24 20.20 -21.66
C LEU A 55 -7.91 20.09 -20.91
N LEU A 56 -7.23 21.22 -20.68
CA LEU A 56 -5.99 21.23 -19.90
C LEU A 56 -6.24 20.80 -18.45
N ALA A 57 -7.27 21.33 -17.80
CA ALA A 57 -7.67 20.93 -16.45
C ALA A 57 -8.03 19.44 -16.38
N ALA A 58 -8.80 18.95 -17.34
CA ALA A 58 -9.15 17.53 -17.43
C ALA A 58 -7.91 16.65 -17.63
N ALA A 59 -6.96 17.06 -18.48
CA ALA A 59 -5.71 16.34 -18.68
C ALA A 59 -4.84 16.34 -17.42
N LEU A 60 -4.77 17.44 -16.68
CA LEU A 60 -4.03 17.50 -15.41
C LEU A 60 -4.68 16.63 -14.32
N ILE A 61 -6.01 16.64 -14.23
CA ILE A 61 -6.74 15.76 -13.29
C ILE A 61 -6.49 14.30 -13.66
N LEU A 62 -6.58 13.95 -14.94
CA LEU A 62 -6.31 12.59 -15.40
C LEU A 62 -4.85 12.17 -15.11
N ALA A 63 -3.88 13.04 -15.36
CA ALA A 63 -2.48 12.75 -15.02
C ALA A 63 -2.27 12.58 -13.51
N ALA A 64 -2.88 13.44 -12.68
CA ALA A 64 -2.80 13.33 -11.23
C ALA A 64 -3.47 12.06 -10.70
N THR A 65 -4.62 11.67 -11.26
CA THR A 65 -5.30 10.44 -10.87
C THR A 65 -4.53 9.19 -11.29
N THR A 66 -3.96 9.16 -12.50
CA THR A 66 -3.14 8.03 -12.96
C THR A 66 -1.87 7.85 -12.13
N THR A 67 -1.19 8.95 -11.76
CA THR A 67 -0.01 8.88 -10.90
C THR A 67 -0.35 8.42 -9.48
N ALA A 68 -1.46 8.89 -8.91
CA ALA A 68 -1.91 8.46 -7.59
C ALA A 68 -2.28 6.96 -7.58
N VAL A 69 -2.97 6.48 -8.62
CA VAL A 69 -3.31 5.06 -8.78
C VAL A 69 -2.05 4.21 -8.92
N ALA A 70 -1.09 4.62 -9.76
CA ALA A 70 0.16 3.90 -9.93
C ALA A 70 0.96 3.80 -8.61
N ALA A 71 0.97 4.87 -7.80
CA ALA A 71 1.61 4.86 -6.49
C ALA A 71 0.95 3.86 -5.53
N LEU A 72 -0.39 3.83 -5.47
CA LEU A 72 -1.14 2.88 -4.64
C LEU A 72 -0.90 1.43 -5.08
N GLN A 73 -0.87 1.16 -6.39
CA GLN A 73 -0.57 -0.18 -6.92
C GLN A 73 0.86 -0.62 -6.59
N HIS A 74 1.81 0.30 -6.62
CA HIS A 74 3.20 0.01 -6.25
C HIS A 74 3.31 -0.37 -4.75
N GLU A 75 2.65 0.38 -3.86
CA GLU A 75 2.60 0.06 -2.43
C GLU A 75 1.95 -1.32 -2.18
N GLN A 76 0.86 -1.62 -2.89
CA GLN A 76 0.19 -2.91 -2.79
C GLN A 76 1.07 -4.07 -3.27
N MET A 77 1.76 -3.91 -4.40
CA MET A 77 2.68 -4.93 -4.91
C MET A 77 3.83 -5.18 -3.92
N ALA A 78 4.44 -4.12 -3.39
CA ALA A 78 5.48 -4.24 -2.39
C ALA A 78 5.01 -4.98 -1.13
N LEU A 79 3.79 -4.68 -0.65
CA LEU A 79 3.16 -5.40 0.45
C LEU A 79 2.92 -6.87 0.11
N SER A 80 2.40 -7.17 -1.09
CA SER A 80 2.05 -8.53 -1.50
C SER A 80 3.28 -9.43 -1.68
N GLU A 81 4.43 -8.88 -2.01
CA GLU A 81 5.69 -9.63 -2.15
C GLU A 81 6.28 -10.08 -0.81
N LYS A 82 5.95 -9.37 0.27
CA LYS A 82 6.41 -9.68 1.63
C LYS A 82 5.51 -10.66 2.38
N LEU A 83 4.33 -10.94 1.80
CA LEU A 83 3.33 -11.81 2.43
C LEU A 83 3.28 -13.17 1.74
N ILE A 84 3.20 -14.23 2.56
CA ILE A 84 2.76 -15.55 2.09
C ILE A 84 1.43 -15.85 2.76
N ARG A 85 0.40 -16.05 1.94
CA ARG A 85 -0.94 -16.32 2.42
C ARG A 85 -1.20 -17.83 2.53
N LEU A 86 -2.10 -18.20 3.43
CA LEU A 86 -2.62 -19.58 3.52
C LEU A 86 -4.04 -19.59 2.95
N HIS A 87 -4.30 -20.55 2.09
CA HIS A 87 -5.60 -20.77 1.48
C HIS A 87 -5.98 -22.24 1.65
N VAL A 88 -6.90 -22.54 2.55
CA VAL A 88 -7.41 -23.92 2.76
C VAL A 88 -8.81 -24.02 2.20
N VAL A 89 -9.04 -25.02 1.34
CA VAL A 89 -10.31 -25.26 0.67
C VAL A 89 -10.88 -26.57 1.14
N ALA A 90 -12.09 -26.55 1.68
CA ALA A 90 -12.80 -27.76 2.10
C ALA A 90 -13.27 -28.59 0.89
N ASN A 91 -13.49 -29.88 1.09
CA ASN A 91 -14.08 -30.76 0.08
C ASN A 91 -15.47 -30.27 -0.34
N SER A 92 -16.35 -29.95 0.62
CA SER A 92 -17.69 -29.41 0.39
C SER A 92 -18.09 -28.39 1.47
N ASP A 93 -19.34 -27.90 1.37
CA ASP A 93 -19.92 -26.98 2.36
C ASP A 93 -20.64 -27.68 3.51
N SER A 94 -20.53 -29.01 3.64
CA SER A 94 -21.06 -29.73 4.80
C SER A 94 -20.41 -29.26 6.10
N GLU A 95 -21.13 -29.28 7.21
CA GLU A 95 -20.59 -28.91 8.52
C GLU A 95 -19.35 -29.75 8.89
N GLU A 96 -19.38 -31.04 8.50
CA GLU A 96 -18.27 -32.01 8.74
C GLU A 96 -17.02 -31.56 7.96
N ASP A 97 -17.13 -31.35 6.64
CA ASP A 97 -16.01 -30.91 5.80
C ASP A 97 -15.45 -29.54 6.25
N GLN A 98 -16.33 -28.65 6.72
CA GLN A 98 -15.91 -27.35 7.25
C GLN A 98 -15.16 -27.49 8.58
N ALA A 99 -15.55 -28.43 9.44
CA ALA A 99 -14.84 -28.73 10.68
C ALA A 99 -13.48 -29.42 10.41
N ILE A 100 -13.42 -30.36 9.47
CA ILE A 100 -12.20 -31.04 9.02
C ILE A 100 -11.22 -29.98 8.45
N LYS A 101 -11.67 -29.08 7.59
CA LYS A 101 -10.83 -27.99 7.06
C LYS A 101 -10.08 -27.21 8.14
N LEU A 102 -10.76 -26.90 9.26
CA LEU A 102 -10.14 -26.16 10.35
C LEU A 102 -9.05 -26.98 11.05
N GLN A 103 -9.24 -28.30 11.21
CA GLN A 103 -8.23 -29.17 11.80
C GLN A 103 -7.02 -29.35 10.86
N VAL A 104 -7.26 -29.51 9.56
CA VAL A 104 -6.19 -29.59 8.56
C VAL A 104 -5.41 -28.27 8.53
N ARG A 105 -6.08 -27.11 8.60
CA ARG A 105 -5.43 -25.80 8.73
C ARG A 105 -4.47 -25.77 9.93
N ASP A 106 -4.95 -26.25 11.09
CA ASP A 106 -4.16 -26.21 12.32
C ASP A 106 -2.95 -27.16 12.23
N ALA A 107 -3.10 -28.33 11.61
CA ALA A 107 -1.99 -29.25 11.34
C ALA A 107 -0.94 -28.65 10.40
N VAL A 108 -1.37 -27.97 9.34
CA VAL A 108 -0.47 -27.26 8.42
C VAL A 108 0.28 -26.13 9.12
N LEU A 109 -0.41 -25.35 9.95
CA LEU A 109 0.21 -24.27 10.71
C LEU A 109 1.22 -24.77 11.74
N ALA A 110 0.97 -25.91 12.37
CA ALA A 110 1.90 -26.53 13.32
C ALA A 110 3.26 -26.88 12.67
N VAL A 111 3.27 -27.21 11.37
CA VAL A 111 4.50 -27.45 10.60
C VAL A 111 5.11 -26.17 10.09
N THR A 112 4.29 -25.26 9.55
CA THR A 112 4.79 -24.07 8.86
C THR A 112 5.28 -22.97 9.79
N GLN A 113 4.69 -22.81 10.98
CA GLN A 113 5.07 -21.75 11.91
C GLN A 113 6.54 -21.86 12.37
N PRO A 114 6.99 -22.99 12.96
CA PRO A 114 8.37 -23.12 13.39
C PRO A 114 9.37 -23.06 12.21
N LEU A 115 8.96 -23.55 11.04
CA LEU A 115 9.77 -23.48 9.83
C LEU A 115 10.05 -22.05 9.38
N LEU A 116 9.10 -21.13 9.58
CA LEU A 116 9.16 -19.77 9.09
C LEU A 116 9.68 -18.77 10.13
N GLU A 117 9.70 -19.10 11.41
CA GLU A 117 10.19 -18.23 12.48
C GLU A 117 11.65 -17.82 12.28
N ASP A 118 12.50 -18.75 11.84
CA ASP A 118 13.94 -18.54 11.65
C ASP A 118 14.37 -18.57 10.18
N ALA A 119 13.42 -18.55 9.23
CA ALA A 119 13.73 -18.68 7.82
C ALA A 119 14.28 -17.36 7.22
N GLU A 120 15.53 -17.36 6.76
CA GLU A 120 16.07 -16.24 5.98
C GLU A 120 15.33 -16.06 4.64
N GLU A 121 14.90 -17.19 4.02
CA GLU A 121 14.19 -17.24 2.74
C GLU A 121 12.87 -18.03 2.88
N PRO A 122 11.78 -17.41 3.39
CA PRO A 122 10.52 -18.07 3.71
C PRO A 122 9.90 -18.86 2.54
N LYS A 123 9.99 -18.31 1.35
CA LYS A 123 9.50 -18.96 0.12
C LYS A 123 10.27 -20.25 -0.19
N ALA A 124 11.59 -20.21 -0.09
CA ALA A 124 12.43 -21.38 -0.37
C ALA A 124 12.21 -22.47 0.69
N ALA A 125 12.09 -22.08 1.95
CA ALA A 125 11.78 -22.99 3.06
C ALA A 125 10.45 -23.72 2.83
N LEU A 126 9.39 -22.99 2.49
CA LEU A 126 8.08 -23.61 2.19
C LEU A 126 8.12 -24.50 0.97
N LEU A 127 8.83 -24.12 -0.11
CA LEU A 127 8.96 -24.97 -1.29
C LEU A 127 9.63 -26.31 -0.97
N ALA A 128 10.67 -26.29 -0.12
CA ALA A 128 11.36 -27.50 0.32
C ALA A 128 10.49 -28.38 1.23
N ALA A 129 9.63 -27.76 2.04
CA ALA A 129 8.77 -28.43 3.01
C ALA A 129 7.39 -28.85 2.46
N LEU A 130 7.07 -28.58 1.19
CA LEU A 130 5.76 -28.94 0.63
C LEU A 130 5.36 -30.42 0.88
N PRO A 131 6.25 -31.42 0.68
CA PRO A 131 5.90 -32.80 0.95
C PRO A 131 5.60 -33.08 2.43
N GLU A 132 6.32 -32.43 3.35
CA GLU A 132 6.10 -32.58 4.80
C GLU A 132 4.78 -31.93 5.22
N ILE A 133 4.45 -30.76 4.66
CA ILE A 133 3.18 -30.05 4.90
C ILE A 133 2.00 -30.90 4.38
N GLU A 134 2.12 -31.49 3.18
CA GLU A 134 1.12 -32.34 2.59
C GLU A 134 0.92 -33.61 3.45
N GLN A 135 2.01 -34.25 3.89
CA GLN A 135 1.96 -35.40 4.78
C GLN A 135 1.27 -35.07 6.10
N ALA A 136 1.55 -33.93 6.72
CA ALA A 136 0.90 -33.51 7.96
C ALA A 136 -0.62 -33.33 7.79
N ALA A 137 -1.03 -32.75 6.66
CA ALA A 137 -2.44 -32.59 6.30
C ALA A 137 -3.14 -33.96 6.08
N GLU A 138 -2.48 -34.90 5.38
CA GLU A 138 -2.98 -36.28 5.17
C GLU A 138 -3.08 -37.05 6.49
N ASP A 139 -2.09 -36.94 7.36
CA ASP A 139 -2.09 -37.58 8.67
C ASP A 139 -3.23 -37.07 9.57
N CYS A 140 -3.51 -35.75 9.46
CA CYS A 140 -4.67 -35.16 10.11
C CYS A 140 -5.97 -35.80 9.60
N LEU A 141 -6.19 -35.86 8.28
CA LEU A 141 -7.38 -36.50 7.70
C LEU A 141 -7.51 -37.97 8.14
N ARG A 142 -6.42 -38.73 8.11
CA ARG A 142 -6.40 -40.14 8.52
C ARG A 142 -6.80 -40.28 10.00
N THR A 143 -6.34 -39.39 10.87
CA THR A 143 -6.68 -39.38 12.30
C THR A 143 -8.17 -39.11 12.53
N LEU A 144 -8.76 -38.27 11.64
CA LEU A 144 -10.19 -37.94 11.66
C LEU A 144 -11.06 -39.05 11.03
N GLY A 145 -10.46 -40.09 10.43
CA GLY A 145 -11.18 -41.10 9.68
C GLY A 145 -11.68 -40.65 8.32
N ASP A 146 -11.17 -39.55 7.82
CA ASP A 146 -11.51 -39.01 6.51
C ASP A 146 -10.61 -39.65 5.43
N SER A 147 -11.22 -40.02 4.29
CA SER A 147 -10.54 -40.67 3.17
C SER A 147 -10.25 -39.72 1.99
N HIS A 148 -10.56 -38.44 2.10
CA HIS A 148 -10.26 -37.49 1.05
C HIS A 148 -8.74 -37.31 0.86
N SER A 149 -8.34 -37.04 -0.35
CA SER A 149 -6.95 -36.65 -0.67
C SER A 149 -6.70 -35.18 -0.31
N VAL A 150 -5.45 -34.84 -0.03
CA VAL A 150 -5.00 -33.46 0.10
C VAL A 150 -4.01 -33.17 -1.02
N THR A 151 -4.02 -31.95 -1.50
CA THR A 151 -2.99 -31.42 -2.39
C THR A 151 -2.50 -30.09 -1.85
N VAL A 152 -1.18 -29.94 -1.73
CA VAL A 152 -0.53 -28.73 -1.26
C VAL A 152 0.29 -28.10 -2.37
N THR A 153 0.08 -26.82 -2.63
CA THR A 153 0.80 -26.09 -3.68
C THR A 153 1.24 -24.70 -3.18
N LEU A 154 2.34 -24.18 -3.72
CA LEU A 154 2.81 -22.83 -3.47
C LEU A 154 2.84 -22.07 -4.80
N ALA A 155 1.88 -21.17 -5.02
CA ALA A 155 1.69 -20.44 -6.27
C ALA A 155 1.16 -19.03 -6.02
N LYS A 156 1.23 -18.17 -7.06
CA LYS A 156 0.55 -16.87 -7.01
C LYS A 156 -0.95 -17.07 -7.25
N GLU A 157 -1.76 -16.55 -6.33
CA GLU A 157 -3.22 -16.60 -6.39
C GLU A 157 -3.84 -15.22 -6.17
N GLN A 158 -5.00 -15.01 -6.77
CA GLN A 158 -5.81 -13.81 -6.54
C GLN A 158 -6.60 -13.94 -5.25
N PHE A 159 -6.41 -12.99 -4.35
CA PHE A 159 -7.16 -12.90 -3.09
C PHE A 159 -8.11 -11.71 -3.12
N PRO A 160 -9.32 -11.86 -2.57
CA PRO A 160 -10.19 -10.73 -2.30
C PRO A 160 -9.66 -9.92 -1.10
N THR A 161 -10.15 -8.68 -0.96
CA THR A 161 -9.96 -7.90 0.27
C THR A 161 -10.47 -8.69 1.47
N ARG A 162 -9.65 -8.80 2.50
CA ARG A 162 -10.00 -9.46 3.76
C ARG A 162 -9.74 -8.56 4.94
N VAL A 163 -10.76 -8.45 5.79
CA VAL A 163 -10.71 -7.74 7.07
C VAL A 163 -10.67 -8.78 8.16
N TYR A 164 -9.68 -8.69 9.02
CA TYR A 164 -9.48 -9.47 10.22
C TYR A 164 -9.74 -8.58 11.44
N ASP A 165 -9.75 -9.12 12.63
CA ASP A 165 -10.09 -8.35 13.84
C ASP A 165 -9.14 -7.18 14.10
N SER A 166 -7.85 -7.32 13.79
CA SER A 166 -6.81 -6.34 14.10
C SER A 166 -6.09 -5.76 12.86
N PHE A 167 -6.38 -6.25 11.66
CA PHE A 167 -5.77 -5.78 10.43
C PHE A 167 -6.63 -6.09 9.21
N ALA A 168 -6.28 -5.50 8.06
CA ALA A 168 -6.93 -5.80 6.79
C ALA A 168 -5.89 -5.93 5.67
N LEU A 169 -6.18 -6.79 4.70
CA LEU A 169 -5.34 -6.96 3.52
C LEU A 169 -6.13 -6.65 2.25
N PRO A 170 -5.57 -5.86 1.33
CA PRO A 170 -6.22 -5.54 0.06
C PRO A 170 -6.37 -6.76 -0.84
N ALA A 171 -7.32 -6.68 -1.77
CA ALA A 171 -7.38 -7.61 -2.89
C ALA A 171 -6.10 -7.53 -3.71
N GLY A 172 -5.66 -8.64 -4.30
CA GLY A 172 -4.46 -8.66 -5.13
C GLY A 172 -3.87 -10.05 -5.30
N GLN A 173 -2.78 -10.11 -6.07
CA GLN A 173 -2.03 -11.35 -6.25
C GLN A 173 -1.01 -11.52 -5.14
N TYR A 174 -1.11 -12.63 -4.42
CA TYR A 174 -0.19 -13.02 -3.34
C TYR A 174 0.43 -14.38 -3.61
N LEU A 175 1.62 -14.61 -3.09
CA LEU A 175 2.13 -15.97 -2.96
C LEU A 175 1.27 -16.70 -1.92
N ALA A 176 0.70 -17.84 -2.30
CA ALA A 176 -0.21 -18.62 -1.45
C ALA A 176 0.25 -20.05 -1.29
N LEU A 177 0.32 -20.50 -0.05
CA LEU A 177 0.31 -21.91 0.32
C LEU A 177 -1.15 -22.36 0.25
N ARG A 178 -1.51 -23.08 -0.80
CA ARG A 178 -2.86 -23.61 -0.99
C ARG A 178 -2.93 -25.06 -0.58
N VAL A 179 -3.91 -25.36 0.26
CA VAL A 179 -4.25 -26.72 0.71
C VAL A 179 -5.66 -27.03 0.23
N THR A 180 -5.80 -28.00 -0.65
CA THR A 180 -7.09 -28.42 -1.21
C THR A 180 -7.45 -29.80 -0.70
N ILE A 181 -8.60 -29.92 -0.05
CA ILE A 181 -9.12 -31.18 0.48
C ILE A 181 -10.17 -31.73 -0.49
N GLY A 182 -9.99 -32.97 -0.93
CA GLY A 182 -10.92 -33.65 -1.82
C GLY A 182 -11.20 -32.88 -3.10
N ALA A 183 -12.48 -32.61 -3.38
CA ALA A 183 -12.92 -31.87 -4.57
C ALA A 183 -12.63 -30.37 -4.52
N GLY A 184 -12.31 -29.81 -3.35
CA GLY A 184 -12.06 -28.37 -3.19
C GLY A 184 -13.29 -27.53 -3.55
N ALA A 185 -14.49 -28.01 -3.33
CA ALA A 185 -15.75 -27.36 -3.73
C ALA A 185 -16.41 -26.58 -2.58
N GLY A 186 -15.84 -26.64 -1.37
CA GLY A 186 -16.38 -25.97 -0.20
C GLY A 186 -15.83 -24.59 0.05
N HIS A 187 -16.32 -23.93 1.11
CA HIS A 187 -15.89 -22.60 1.51
C HIS A 187 -14.41 -22.52 1.84
N ASN A 188 -13.79 -21.42 1.42
CA ASN A 188 -12.39 -21.11 1.60
C ASN A 188 -12.08 -20.59 3.00
N TRP A 189 -10.93 -20.95 3.55
CA TRP A 189 -10.29 -20.30 4.69
C TRP A 189 -9.09 -19.47 4.20
N TRP A 190 -9.06 -18.20 4.56
CA TRP A 190 -8.03 -17.28 4.14
C TRP A 190 -7.24 -16.78 5.34
N CYS A 191 -5.92 -16.94 5.32
CA CYS A 191 -5.04 -16.49 6.38
C CYS A 191 -3.69 -15.97 5.84
N VAL A 192 -2.75 -15.66 6.75
CA VAL A 192 -1.38 -15.27 6.45
C VAL A 192 -0.45 -16.23 7.20
N VAL A 193 0.42 -16.92 6.48
CA VAL A 193 1.38 -17.85 7.08
C VAL A 193 2.74 -17.17 7.32
N PHE A 194 3.07 -16.15 6.56
CA PHE A 194 4.26 -15.33 6.77
C PHE A 194 3.98 -13.85 6.49
N PRO A 195 4.32 -12.91 7.39
CA PRO A 195 4.68 -13.16 8.80
C PRO A 195 3.56 -13.91 9.53
N THR A 196 3.90 -14.60 10.63
CA THR A 196 2.96 -15.45 11.34
C THR A 196 1.91 -14.63 12.12
N ILE A 197 0.81 -14.27 11.45
CA ILE A 197 -0.29 -13.45 11.98
C ILE A 197 -1.66 -14.15 11.81
N CYS A 198 -1.66 -15.48 11.78
CA CYS A 198 -2.84 -16.26 11.39
C CYS A 198 -3.97 -16.32 12.44
N PHE A 199 -3.70 -16.12 13.70
CA PHE A 199 -4.70 -16.25 14.77
C PHE A 199 -4.65 -15.07 15.73
N THR A 200 -5.82 -14.56 16.11
CA THR A 200 -6.11 -13.67 17.25
C THR A 200 -4.96 -12.73 17.67
N ALA A 201 -4.08 -12.38 16.73
CA ALA A 201 -3.01 -11.46 17.01
C ALA A 201 -3.61 -10.10 17.36
N THR A 202 -3.25 -9.58 18.52
CA THR A 202 -3.57 -8.18 18.85
C THR A 202 -2.88 -7.25 17.85
N ALA A 203 -3.36 -6.03 17.72
CA ALA A 203 -2.73 -5.04 16.82
C ALA A 203 -1.21 -4.89 17.07
N LYS A 204 -0.75 -5.02 18.33
CA LYS A 204 0.68 -4.98 18.69
C LYS A 204 1.45 -6.20 18.20
N GLU A 205 0.85 -7.38 18.25
CA GLU A 205 1.47 -8.61 17.76
C GLU A 205 1.56 -8.61 16.24
N VAL A 206 0.52 -8.09 15.55
CA VAL A 206 0.55 -7.85 14.10
C VAL A 206 1.67 -6.87 13.72
N GLU A 207 1.78 -5.76 14.44
CA GLU A 207 2.84 -4.76 14.24
C GLU A 207 4.23 -5.38 14.44
N SER A 208 4.43 -6.12 15.54
CA SER A 208 5.70 -6.78 15.84
C SER A 208 6.07 -7.82 14.78
N ALA A 209 5.14 -8.68 14.38
CA ALA A 209 5.34 -9.70 13.36
C ALA A 209 5.60 -9.08 11.98
N ALA A 210 4.89 -8.01 11.63
CA ALA A 210 5.11 -7.29 10.38
C ALA A 210 6.50 -6.65 10.33
N VAL A 211 6.95 -6.00 11.40
CA VAL A 211 8.31 -5.43 11.49
C VAL A 211 9.36 -6.53 11.35
N SER A 212 9.20 -7.67 12.02
CA SER A 212 10.09 -8.83 11.88
C SER A 212 10.09 -9.40 10.46
N GLY A 213 8.96 -9.33 9.76
CA GLY A 213 8.81 -9.71 8.35
C GLY A 213 9.34 -8.66 7.36
N GLY A 214 10.01 -7.59 7.83
CA GLY A 214 10.63 -6.59 6.98
C GLY A 214 9.66 -5.53 6.43
N PHE A 215 8.53 -5.31 7.11
CA PHE A 215 7.57 -4.27 6.74
C PHE A 215 8.03 -2.89 7.21
N THR A 216 7.79 -1.87 6.41
CA THR A 216 7.98 -0.48 6.78
C THR A 216 6.85 0.02 7.66
N GLU A 217 7.07 1.09 8.43
CA GLU A 217 6.00 1.71 9.22
C GLU A 217 4.77 2.11 8.39
N SER A 218 4.98 2.54 7.14
CA SER A 218 3.89 2.91 6.23
C SER A 218 3.05 1.70 5.81
N GLU A 219 3.69 0.54 5.57
CA GLU A 219 3.00 -0.71 5.24
C GLU A 219 2.23 -1.25 6.47
N VAL A 220 2.82 -1.18 7.66
CA VAL A 220 2.15 -1.56 8.92
C VAL A 220 0.91 -0.70 9.13
N ARG A 221 1.02 0.61 9.02
CA ARG A 221 -0.15 1.51 9.12
C ARG A 221 -1.21 1.22 8.08
N LEU A 222 -0.81 0.90 6.84
CA LEU A 222 -1.74 0.58 5.76
C LEU A 222 -2.66 -0.59 6.13
N ILE A 223 -2.16 -1.59 6.86
CA ILE A 223 -2.90 -2.80 7.22
C ILE A 223 -3.59 -2.72 8.59
N THR A 224 -3.13 -1.86 9.52
CA THR A 224 -3.63 -1.81 10.92
C THR A 224 -4.51 -0.61 11.24
N GLU A 225 -4.44 0.51 10.49
CA GLU A 225 -5.23 1.70 10.78
C GLU A 225 -6.71 1.52 10.40
N GLU A 226 -7.59 1.40 11.39
CA GLU A 226 -9.03 1.33 11.20
C GLU A 226 -9.58 2.56 10.45
N GLY A 227 -10.31 2.32 9.38
CA GLY A 227 -11.00 3.33 8.58
C GLY A 227 -10.22 3.88 7.38
N SER A 228 -8.89 3.97 7.43
CA SER A 228 -8.10 4.49 6.31
C SER A 228 -7.96 3.45 5.18
N TYR A 229 -7.83 2.16 5.53
CA TYR A 229 -7.69 1.08 4.55
C TYR A 229 -8.99 0.81 3.77
N GLN A 230 -10.17 0.96 4.38
CA GLN A 230 -11.44 0.67 3.70
C GLN A 230 -11.67 1.56 2.47
N LEU A 231 -11.36 2.86 2.58
CA LEU A 231 -11.47 3.77 1.44
C LEU A 231 -10.41 3.50 0.37
N LYS A 232 -9.15 3.25 0.80
CA LYS A 232 -8.06 2.93 -0.11
C LYS A 232 -8.32 1.62 -0.86
N PHE A 233 -8.72 0.57 -0.16
CA PHE A 233 -8.98 -0.74 -0.77
C PHE A 233 -10.18 -0.71 -1.73
N LYS A 234 -11.27 -0.01 -1.38
CA LYS A 234 -12.39 0.19 -2.31
C LYS A 234 -12.00 0.98 -3.53
N ALA A 235 -11.16 2.00 -3.38
CA ALA A 235 -10.65 2.75 -4.53
C ALA A 235 -9.82 1.85 -5.47
N MET A 236 -9.02 0.93 -4.91
CA MET A 236 -8.22 -0.04 -5.67
C MET A 236 -9.09 -1.06 -6.40
N GLU A 237 -10.10 -1.63 -5.74
CA GLU A 237 -11.10 -2.52 -6.36
C GLU A 237 -11.83 -1.83 -7.54
N TRP A 238 -12.17 -0.56 -7.38
CA TRP A 238 -12.79 0.25 -8.44
C TRP A 238 -11.86 0.44 -9.64
N VAL A 239 -10.57 0.64 -9.38
CA VAL A 239 -9.55 0.80 -10.43
C VAL A 239 -9.34 -0.52 -11.18
N GLU A 240 -9.24 -1.64 -10.48
CA GLU A 240 -9.13 -2.98 -11.10
C GLU A 240 -10.36 -3.29 -11.95
N TRP A 241 -11.57 -3.01 -11.42
CA TRP A 241 -12.81 -3.17 -12.17
C TRP A 241 -12.85 -2.30 -13.44
N LEU A 242 -12.41 -1.03 -13.33
CA LEU A 242 -12.37 -0.10 -14.45
C LEU A 242 -11.36 -0.54 -15.51
N GLN A 243 -10.20 -1.03 -15.09
CA GLN A 243 -9.19 -1.58 -16.01
C GLN A 243 -9.71 -2.82 -16.73
N GLN A 244 -10.33 -3.74 -16.02
CA GLN A 244 -10.94 -4.93 -16.65
C GLN A 244 -12.01 -4.54 -17.65
N TRP A 245 -12.85 -3.55 -17.34
CA TRP A 245 -13.90 -3.06 -18.23
C TRP A 245 -13.36 -2.34 -19.47
N LEU A 246 -12.24 -1.60 -19.35
CA LEU A 246 -11.63 -0.85 -20.45
C LEU A 246 -10.83 -1.74 -21.41
N PHE A 247 -10.27 -2.85 -20.93
CA PHE A 247 -9.36 -3.71 -21.70
C PHE A 247 -9.95 -5.10 -22.01
N SER A 248 -11.18 -5.36 -21.63
CA SER A 248 -11.99 -6.52 -22.01
C SER A 248 -12.77 -6.24 -23.28
#